data_bd71a9c8c7944994ea5d47fb5b769b1d
#
_entry.id   bd71a9c8c7944994ea5d47fb5b769b1d
#
_cell.length_a   1.000
_cell.length_b   1.000
_cell.length_c   1.000
_cell.angle_alpha   90.00
_cell.angle_beta   90.00
_cell.angle_gamma   90.00
#
_symmetry.space_group_name_H-M   'P 1'
#
loop_
_entity.id
_entity.type
_entity.pdbx_description
1 polymer ?
#
loop_
_entity_poly.entity_id
_entity_poly.type
_entity_poly.pdbx_seq_one_letter_code
_entity_poly.pdbx_strand_id
1 'polypeptide(L)'
;ITSPVSGQLERFDSKVGTLVEKGTVLFRVLPMPDSEQAAIISRTNQRSAAARVNQAQVMVDDARAVSEQLNATLKRHRALFEDGVVAKAELESSILAASSAEKGLEAALEDHKAASASLVASEAMAVNGEKDRIQLGTVVVAPTDGKILRLFERNELVISAGSPIMEIGNTRLLELVIDVLSEDAVQIVPGNAVAITGWGGEPLSGVVRTVEPAAFTKISALGVEEQRVNVVVDFDSIPSQLGVGYRVEAAITVLEASNLIVVPITAVFQEEGVWFAYAVVSNVVEKRLIELGIRSADFIEVKTGLVSGDEVVLYPSADIKDGVTIKE
;
A
#
# COMPACT_ATOMS: atom_id res chain seq x y z
N ILE A 1 14.63 -3.85 -4.69
CA ILE A 1 15.80 -4.33 -3.94
C ILE A 1 16.96 -3.41 -4.20
N THR A 2 17.55 -2.88 -3.13
CA THR A 2 18.66 -1.95 -3.16
C THR A 2 19.91 -2.61 -2.59
N SER A 3 21.07 -2.06 -2.88
CA SER A 3 22.32 -2.49 -2.26
C SER A 3 22.34 -2.09 -0.78
N PRO A 4 22.59 -3.03 0.15
CA PRO A 4 22.69 -2.71 1.57
C PRO A 4 24.01 -2.01 1.95
N VAL A 5 25.02 -2.12 1.09
CA VAL A 5 26.38 -1.58 1.32
C VAL A 5 26.91 -0.91 0.07
N SER A 6 27.87 0.00 0.24
CA SER A 6 28.66 0.53 -0.87
C SER A 6 29.77 -0.46 -1.23
N GLY A 7 30.03 -0.64 -2.52
CA GLY A 7 31.04 -1.58 -2.98
C GLY A 7 30.99 -1.80 -4.48
N GLN A 8 31.65 -2.84 -4.93
CA GLN A 8 31.65 -3.29 -6.31
C GLN A 8 30.57 -4.37 -6.49
N LEU A 9 29.55 -4.08 -7.31
CA LEU A 9 28.56 -5.06 -7.71
C LEU A 9 29.25 -6.13 -8.56
N GLU A 10 29.10 -7.39 -8.18
CA GLU A 10 29.54 -8.52 -9.01
C GLU A 10 28.54 -8.74 -10.13
N ARG A 11 29.03 -9.01 -11.35
CA ARG A 11 28.16 -9.30 -12.48
C ARG A 11 27.30 -10.53 -12.18
N PHE A 12 26.01 -10.43 -12.47
CA PHE A 12 25.06 -11.56 -12.32
C PHE A 12 24.17 -11.71 -13.57
N ASP A 13 23.70 -12.93 -13.81
CA ASP A 13 22.98 -13.30 -15.04
C ASP A 13 21.46 -13.43 -14.88
N SER A 14 20.91 -12.83 -13.83
CA SER A 14 19.44 -12.79 -13.65
C SER A 14 18.76 -12.07 -14.80
N LYS A 15 17.60 -12.59 -15.22
CA LYS A 15 16.82 -12.01 -16.33
C LYS A 15 15.46 -11.53 -15.84
N VAL A 16 14.95 -10.48 -16.46
CA VAL A 16 13.56 -10.04 -16.23
C VAL A 16 12.61 -11.18 -16.58
N GLY A 17 11.59 -11.40 -15.75
CA GLY A 17 10.63 -12.49 -15.87
C GLY A 17 11.03 -13.78 -15.16
N THR A 18 12.28 -13.91 -14.67
CA THR A 18 12.71 -15.09 -13.89
C THR A 18 11.97 -15.17 -12.57
N LEU A 19 11.47 -16.36 -12.25
CA LEU A 19 10.89 -16.67 -10.93
C LEU A 19 12.03 -16.83 -9.92
N VAL A 20 11.84 -16.23 -8.76
CA VAL A 20 12.75 -16.34 -7.62
C VAL A 20 11.97 -16.73 -6.37
N GLU A 21 12.54 -17.59 -5.57
CA GLU A 21 12.02 -18.00 -4.27
C GLU A 21 12.68 -17.18 -3.17
N LYS A 22 11.98 -16.98 -2.06
CA LYS A 22 12.53 -16.34 -0.87
C LYS A 22 13.83 -17.03 -0.44
N GLY A 23 14.87 -16.21 -0.22
CA GLY A 23 16.21 -16.71 0.16
C GLY A 23 17.12 -17.04 -1.02
N THR A 24 16.63 -17.03 -2.27
CA THR A 24 17.48 -17.18 -3.46
C THR A 24 18.48 -16.03 -3.54
N VAL A 25 19.74 -16.37 -3.76
CA VAL A 25 20.81 -15.38 -3.97
C VAL A 25 20.56 -14.62 -5.27
N LEU A 26 20.50 -13.31 -5.20
CA LEU A 26 20.23 -12.44 -6.34
C LEU A 26 21.52 -11.84 -6.92
N PHE A 27 22.33 -11.28 -6.06
CA PHE A 27 23.61 -10.69 -6.43
C PHE A 27 24.52 -10.58 -5.21
N ARG A 28 25.78 -10.24 -5.46
CA ARG A 28 26.79 -10.02 -4.45
C ARG A 28 27.43 -8.64 -4.63
N VAL A 29 27.70 -7.98 -3.52
CA VAL A 29 28.44 -6.72 -3.48
C VAL A 29 29.74 -6.96 -2.77
N LEU A 30 30.84 -6.79 -3.48
CA LEU A 30 32.18 -6.90 -2.94
C LEU A 30 32.58 -5.56 -2.33
N PRO A 31 33.23 -5.54 -1.18
CA PRO A 31 33.77 -4.31 -0.64
C PRO A 31 34.80 -3.69 -1.62
N MET A 32 34.88 -2.36 -1.65
CA MET A 32 35.91 -1.67 -2.42
C MET A 32 37.31 -2.09 -1.97
N PRO A 33 38.25 -2.21 -2.88
CA PRO A 33 39.66 -2.37 -2.47
C PRO A 33 40.09 -1.12 -1.67
N ASP A 34 40.46 -1.36 -0.43
CA ASP A 34 40.84 -0.28 0.47
C ASP A 34 42.19 0.32 0.08
N SER A 35 42.29 1.65 0.02
CA SER A 35 43.56 2.31 0.19
C SER A 35 44.09 2.06 1.62
N GLU A 36 45.40 2.09 1.83
CA GLU A 36 45.99 1.85 3.16
C GLU A 36 45.36 2.75 4.24
N GLN A 37 45.00 3.99 3.89
CA GLN A 37 44.26 4.90 4.79
C GLN A 37 42.83 4.45 5.09
N ALA A 38 42.11 3.96 4.10
CA ALA A 38 40.77 3.46 4.28
C ALA A 38 40.76 2.16 5.15
N ALA A 39 41.77 1.30 5.00
CA ALA A 39 41.96 0.13 5.84
C ALA A 39 42.23 0.51 7.31
N ILE A 40 43.04 1.56 7.56
CA ILE A 40 43.30 2.07 8.91
C ILE A 40 42.01 2.65 9.53
N ILE A 41 41.26 3.44 8.78
CA ILE A 41 39.98 4.01 9.22
C ILE A 41 38.98 2.91 9.54
N SER A 42 38.84 1.90 8.67
CA SER A 42 37.97 0.78 8.85
C SER A 42 38.30 -0.02 10.12
N ARG A 43 39.57 -0.35 10.35
CA ARG A 43 40.04 -1.02 11.58
C ARG A 43 39.75 -0.18 12.84
N THR A 44 39.94 1.14 12.73
CA THR A 44 39.67 2.06 13.87
C THR A 44 38.18 2.08 14.19
N ASN A 45 37.32 2.17 13.17
CA ASN A 45 35.86 2.13 13.33
C ASN A 45 35.40 0.79 13.94
N GLN A 46 35.95 -0.35 13.48
CA GLN A 46 35.65 -1.66 14.05
C GLN A 46 36.05 -1.76 15.53
N ARG A 47 37.25 -1.27 15.88
CA ARG A 47 37.70 -1.23 17.29
C ARG A 47 36.80 -0.36 18.16
N SER A 48 36.36 0.79 17.65
CA SER A 48 35.46 1.67 18.36
C SER A 48 34.07 1.07 18.56
N ALA A 49 33.56 0.35 17.55
CA ALA A 49 32.29 -0.37 17.65
C ALA A 49 32.36 -1.54 18.66
N ALA A 50 33.49 -2.31 18.66
CA ALA A 50 33.72 -3.35 19.64
C ALA A 50 33.80 -2.81 21.08
N ALA A 51 34.46 -1.66 21.25
CA ALA A 51 34.52 -1.00 22.55
C ALA A 51 33.12 -0.56 23.06
N ARG A 52 32.25 -0.11 22.15
CA ARG A 52 30.86 0.24 22.47
C ARG A 52 30.05 -0.97 22.91
N VAL A 53 30.22 -2.13 22.27
CA VAL A 53 29.57 -3.37 22.67
C VAL A 53 29.99 -3.75 24.09
N ASN A 54 31.30 -3.71 24.37
CA ASN A 54 31.80 -4.00 25.70
C ASN A 54 31.27 -3.04 26.77
N GLN A 55 31.20 -1.74 26.44
CA GLN A 55 30.62 -0.73 27.34
C GLN A 55 29.13 -1.00 27.58
N ALA A 56 28.37 -1.29 26.52
CA ALA A 56 26.94 -1.61 26.64
C ALA A 56 26.71 -2.91 27.44
N GLN A 57 27.60 -3.92 27.30
CA GLN A 57 27.55 -5.13 28.11
C GLN A 57 27.73 -4.85 29.60
N VAL A 58 28.68 -4.00 29.97
CA VAL A 58 28.87 -3.57 31.37
C VAL A 58 27.61 -2.89 31.90
N MET A 59 26.96 -2.03 31.10
CA MET A 59 25.71 -1.38 31.50
C MET A 59 24.56 -2.40 31.70
N VAL A 60 24.49 -3.45 30.88
CA VAL A 60 23.55 -4.54 31.06
C VAL A 60 23.81 -5.28 32.38
N ASP A 61 25.07 -5.57 32.67
CA ASP A 61 25.44 -6.31 33.91
C ASP A 61 25.14 -5.46 35.18
N ASP A 62 25.42 -4.16 35.12
CA ASP A 62 25.08 -3.23 36.21
C ASP A 62 23.55 -3.12 36.39
N ALA A 63 22.80 -2.88 35.29
CA ALA A 63 21.34 -2.78 35.35
C ALA A 63 20.68 -4.07 35.83
N ARG A 64 21.25 -5.22 35.45
CA ARG A 64 20.80 -6.55 35.93
C ARG A 64 21.00 -6.69 37.44
N ALA A 65 22.20 -6.34 37.93
CA ALA A 65 22.50 -6.40 39.37
C ALA A 65 21.54 -5.51 40.20
N VAL A 66 21.25 -4.29 39.71
CA VAL A 66 20.30 -3.36 40.33
C VAL A 66 18.88 -3.94 40.31
N SER A 67 18.44 -4.49 39.18
CA SER A 67 17.11 -5.10 39.04
C SER A 67 16.95 -6.31 40.01
N GLU A 68 17.94 -7.19 40.06
CA GLU A 68 17.93 -8.35 40.95
C GLU A 68 17.88 -7.93 42.41
N GLN A 69 18.68 -6.92 42.82
CA GLN A 69 18.69 -6.38 44.20
C GLN A 69 17.32 -5.80 44.58
N LEU A 70 16.72 -4.97 43.71
CA LEU A 70 15.44 -4.32 43.97
C LEU A 70 14.29 -5.31 43.96
N ASN A 71 14.31 -6.33 43.11
CA ASN A 71 13.34 -7.42 43.09
C ASN A 71 13.44 -8.26 44.37
N ALA A 72 14.66 -8.55 44.89
CA ALA A 72 14.84 -9.23 46.15
C ALA A 72 14.32 -8.39 47.33
N THR A 73 14.50 -7.07 47.28
CA THR A 73 13.95 -6.14 48.29
C THR A 73 12.44 -6.09 48.23
N LEU A 74 11.85 -6.00 47.03
CA LEU A 74 10.39 -6.07 46.85
C LEU A 74 9.79 -7.35 47.40
N LYS A 75 10.44 -8.49 47.13
CA LYS A 75 10.01 -9.79 47.62
C LYS A 75 10.00 -9.81 49.17
N ARG A 76 11.02 -9.24 49.80
CA ARG A 76 11.07 -9.12 51.30
C ARG A 76 9.99 -8.18 51.81
N HIS A 77 9.81 -7.00 51.19
CA HIS A 77 8.77 -6.05 51.64
C HIS A 77 7.37 -6.59 51.48
N ARG A 78 7.10 -7.41 50.42
CA ARG A 78 5.81 -8.11 50.26
C ARG A 78 5.53 -9.05 51.45
N ALA A 79 6.49 -9.89 51.83
CA ALA A 79 6.33 -10.81 52.96
C ALA A 79 6.12 -10.04 54.28
N LEU A 80 6.93 -9.01 54.53
CA LEU A 80 6.79 -8.18 55.71
C LEU A 80 5.49 -7.37 55.78
N PHE A 81 4.93 -7.02 54.65
CA PHE A 81 3.62 -6.35 54.54
C PHE A 81 2.48 -7.33 54.90
N GLU A 82 2.56 -8.58 54.42
CA GLU A 82 1.63 -9.66 54.76
C GLU A 82 1.65 -9.93 56.29
N ASP A 83 2.84 -9.82 56.90
CA ASP A 83 3.01 -9.95 58.35
C ASP A 83 2.65 -8.65 59.14
N GLY A 84 2.21 -7.60 58.44
CA GLY A 84 1.82 -6.33 59.06
C GLY A 84 2.96 -5.45 59.59
N VAL A 85 4.21 -5.73 59.24
CA VAL A 85 5.43 -5.05 59.72
C VAL A 85 5.79 -3.80 58.91
N VAL A 86 5.47 -3.79 57.62
CA VAL A 86 5.82 -2.70 56.67
C VAL A 86 4.57 -1.95 56.24
N ALA A 87 4.67 -0.60 56.15
CA ALA A 87 3.57 0.26 55.70
C ALA A 87 3.30 0.11 54.21
N LYS A 88 2.05 0.29 53.79
CA LYS A 88 1.63 0.22 52.37
C LYS A 88 2.44 1.15 51.45
N ALA A 89 2.73 2.37 51.91
CA ALA A 89 3.52 3.34 51.16
C ALA A 89 4.95 2.85 50.86
N GLU A 90 5.54 2.09 51.75
CA GLU A 90 6.89 1.54 51.60
C GLU A 90 6.89 0.34 50.60
N LEU A 91 5.83 -0.48 50.62
CA LEU A 91 5.62 -1.51 49.61
C LEU A 91 5.42 -0.89 48.23
N GLU A 92 4.57 0.13 48.10
CA GLU A 92 4.33 0.85 46.84
C GLU A 92 5.63 1.48 46.28
N SER A 93 6.45 2.07 47.12
CA SER A 93 7.78 2.58 46.76
C SER A 93 8.69 1.49 46.23
N SER A 94 8.69 0.31 46.86
CA SER A 94 9.50 -0.85 46.43
C SER A 94 9.01 -1.42 45.10
N ILE A 95 7.72 -1.43 44.86
CA ILE A 95 7.13 -1.84 43.56
C ILE A 95 7.58 -0.89 42.46
N LEU A 96 7.49 0.43 42.70
CA LEU A 96 7.92 1.44 41.74
C LEU A 96 9.42 1.34 41.42
N ALA A 97 10.25 1.16 42.45
CA ALA A 97 11.70 1.00 42.31
C ALA A 97 12.07 -0.25 41.53
N ALA A 98 11.44 -1.40 41.79
CA ALA A 98 11.66 -2.63 41.03
C ALA A 98 11.23 -2.50 39.56
N SER A 99 10.05 -1.92 39.32
CA SER A 99 9.56 -1.67 37.95
C SER A 99 10.45 -0.70 37.19
N SER A 100 10.98 0.34 37.83
CA SER A 100 11.93 1.28 37.21
C SER A 100 13.25 0.59 36.83
N ALA A 101 13.76 -0.28 37.71
CA ALA A 101 14.99 -1.02 37.43
C ALA A 101 14.82 -2.06 36.33
N GLU A 102 13.64 -2.70 36.22
CA GLU A 102 13.32 -3.62 35.14
C GLU A 102 13.32 -2.91 33.77
N LYS A 103 12.69 -1.72 33.70
CA LYS A 103 12.75 -0.88 32.50
C LYS A 103 14.17 -0.39 32.18
N GLY A 104 14.98 -0.10 33.20
CA GLY A 104 16.39 0.23 33.03
C GLY A 104 17.20 -0.91 32.43
N LEU A 105 16.94 -2.16 32.88
CA LEU A 105 17.56 -3.36 32.28
C LEU A 105 17.11 -3.59 30.85
N GLU A 106 15.83 -3.42 30.55
CA GLU A 106 15.29 -3.53 29.18
C GLU A 106 15.97 -2.50 28.24
N ALA A 107 16.09 -1.25 28.66
CA ALA A 107 16.77 -0.21 27.90
C ALA A 107 18.25 -0.56 27.65
N ALA A 108 18.98 -1.04 28.68
CA ALA A 108 20.37 -1.45 28.53
C ALA A 108 20.55 -2.64 27.59
N LEU A 109 19.60 -3.58 27.56
CA LEU A 109 19.59 -4.71 26.63
C LEU A 109 19.38 -4.26 25.17
N GLU A 110 18.48 -3.30 24.94
CA GLU A 110 18.26 -2.75 23.59
C GLU A 110 19.47 -1.93 23.14
N ASP A 111 20.12 -1.17 24.00
CA ASP A 111 21.36 -0.46 23.71
C ASP A 111 22.49 -1.43 23.34
N HIS A 112 22.64 -2.53 24.07
CA HIS A 112 23.62 -3.58 23.76
C HIS A 112 23.34 -4.22 22.41
N LYS A 113 22.08 -4.50 22.11
CA LYS A 113 21.66 -5.05 20.80
C LYS A 113 21.95 -4.08 19.66
N ALA A 114 21.69 -2.78 19.85
CA ALA A 114 22.03 -1.74 18.89
C ALA A 114 23.54 -1.61 18.67
N ALA A 115 24.34 -1.65 19.75
CA ALA A 115 25.80 -1.64 19.67
C ALA A 115 26.33 -2.89 18.93
N SER A 116 25.78 -4.07 19.20
CA SER A 116 26.13 -5.33 18.55
C SER A 116 25.81 -5.29 17.05
N ALA A 117 24.65 -4.76 16.67
CA ALA A 117 24.29 -4.57 15.26
C ALA A 117 25.26 -3.61 14.55
N SER A 118 25.69 -2.53 15.22
CA SER A 118 26.71 -1.60 14.71
C SER A 118 28.06 -2.25 14.52
N LEU A 119 28.48 -3.13 15.42
CA LEU A 119 29.71 -3.91 15.28
C LEU A 119 29.66 -4.80 14.06
N VAL A 120 28.60 -5.61 13.90
CA VAL A 120 28.38 -6.48 12.73
C VAL A 120 28.44 -5.68 11.43
N ALA A 121 27.80 -4.49 11.39
CA ALA A 121 27.86 -3.61 10.23
C ALA A 121 29.30 -3.10 9.95
N SER A 122 30.07 -2.76 11.00
CA SER A 122 31.45 -2.31 10.84
C SER A 122 32.40 -3.44 10.44
N GLU A 123 32.16 -4.65 10.88
CA GLU A 123 32.92 -5.86 10.49
C GLU A 123 32.68 -6.20 9.02
N ALA A 124 31.45 -6.12 8.54
CA ALA A 124 31.12 -6.29 7.12
C ALA A 124 31.85 -5.29 6.20
N MET A 125 32.18 -4.11 6.73
CA MET A 125 32.94 -3.08 6.01
C MET A 125 34.46 -3.21 6.13
N ALA A 126 34.99 -4.00 7.09
CA ALA A 126 36.42 -4.09 7.40
C ALA A 126 37.10 -5.25 6.66
N VAL A 127 37.23 -5.13 5.34
CA VAL A 127 37.85 -6.17 4.52
C VAL A 127 39.32 -5.87 4.22
N ASN A 128 40.19 -6.81 4.54
CA ASN A 128 41.64 -6.72 4.27
C ASN A 128 42.05 -7.78 3.23
N GLY A 129 42.20 -7.36 1.98
CA GLY A 129 42.76 -8.17 0.91
C GLY A 129 41.74 -8.82 -0.03
N GLU A 130 42.18 -9.20 -1.23
CA GLU A 130 41.33 -9.71 -2.31
C GLU A 130 40.63 -11.05 -1.98
N LYS A 131 41.30 -11.93 -1.23
CA LYS A 131 40.73 -13.22 -0.83
C LYS A 131 39.63 -13.07 0.22
N ASP A 132 39.83 -12.18 1.20
CA ASP A 132 38.86 -11.87 2.22
C ASP A 132 37.68 -11.07 1.64
N ARG A 133 37.96 -10.22 0.64
CA ARG A 133 36.95 -9.44 -0.11
C ARG A 133 35.89 -10.30 -0.78
N ILE A 134 36.29 -11.41 -1.43
CA ILE A 134 35.40 -12.37 -2.08
C ILE A 134 34.60 -13.17 -1.05
N GLN A 135 35.25 -13.54 0.06
CA GLN A 135 34.66 -14.35 1.13
C GLN A 135 33.70 -13.52 2.00
N LEU A 136 33.91 -12.21 2.12
CA LEU A 136 33.11 -11.25 2.91
C LEU A 136 32.16 -10.41 2.05
N GLY A 137 32.05 -10.71 0.74
CA GLY A 137 31.08 -10.06 -0.13
C GLY A 137 29.66 -10.19 0.43
N THR A 138 28.96 -9.08 0.54
CA THR A 138 27.57 -9.05 1.00
C THR A 138 26.69 -9.72 -0.04
N VAL A 139 26.09 -10.83 0.33
CA VAL A 139 25.13 -11.57 -0.50
C VAL A 139 23.75 -10.99 -0.26
N VAL A 140 23.08 -10.58 -1.33
CA VAL A 140 21.69 -10.12 -1.28
C VAL A 140 20.78 -11.22 -1.78
N VAL A 141 19.80 -11.57 -0.97
CA VAL A 141 18.84 -12.63 -1.26
C VAL A 141 17.44 -12.07 -1.47
N ALA A 142 16.59 -12.81 -2.17
CA ALA A 142 15.19 -12.45 -2.37
C ALA A 142 14.45 -12.45 -1.03
N PRO A 143 13.77 -11.34 -0.67
CA PRO A 143 13.02 -11.24 0.59
C PRO A 143 11.69 -11.99 0.51
N THR A 144 11.17 -12.23 -0.68
CA THR A 144 9.88 -12.88 -0.95
C THR A 144 9.93 -13.66 -2.25
N ASP A 145 8.98 -14.58 -2.43
CA ASP A 145 8.74 -15.22 -3.71
C ASP A 145 8.20 -14.22 -4.73
N GLY A 146 8.58 -14.37 -5.99
CA GLY A 146 8.09 -13.48 -7.04
C GLY A 146 8.81 -13.64 -8.38
N LYS A 147 8.57 -12.68 -9.27
CA LYS A 147 9.29 -12.53 -10.54
C LYS A 147 10.16 -11.29 -10.50
N ILE A 148 11.29 -11.34 -11.16
CA ILE A 148 12.10 -10.14 -11.43
C ILE A 148 11.33 -9.30 -12.46
N LEU A 149 10.85 -8.13 -12.02
CA LEU A 149 10.05 -7.21 -12.84
C LEU A 149 10.95 -6.26 -13.63
N ARG A 150 12.01 -5.80 -13.00
CA ARG A 150 12.94 -4.84 -13.59
C ARG A 150 14.35 -5.07 -13.08
N LEU A 151 15.34 -4.84 -13.93
CA LEU A 151 16.75 -4.77 -13.59
C LEU A 151 17.24 -3.37 -13.89
N PHE A 152 17.75 -2.68 -12.88
CA PHE A 152 18.34 -1.36 -13.03
C PHE A 152 19.82 -1.49 -13.38
N GLU A 153 20.51 -2.41 -12.69
CA GLU A 153 21.93 -2.69 -12.90
C GLU A 153 22.17 -4.20 -12.88
N ARG A 154 23.07 -4.67 -13.72
CA ARG A 154 23.49 -6.08 -13.77
C ARG A 154 24.97 -6.28 -14.05
N ASN A 155 25.63 -5.20 -14.52
CA ASN A 155 27.03 -5.24 -14.87
C ASN A 155 27.87 -4.95 -13.63
N GLU A 156 29.13 -5.33 -13.73
CA GLU A 156 30.12 -4.99 -12.71
C GLU A 156 30.34 -3.48 -12.68
N LEU A 157 30.00 -2.86 -11.56
CA LEU A 157 30.21 -1.42 -11.34
C LEU A 157 30.26 -1.10 -9.84
N VAL A 158 30.80 0.06 -9.53
CA VAL A 158 30.80 0.57 -8.16
C VAL A 158 29.45 1.19 -7.84
N ILE A 159 28.85 0.74 -6.75
CA ILE A 159 27.53 1.21 -6.28
C ILE A 159 27.64 1.75 -4.84
N SER A 160 26.75 2.67 -4.52
CA SER A 160 26.56 3.15 -3.16
C SER A 160 25.50 2.33 -2.42
N ALA A 161 25.56 2.33 -1.10
CA ALA A 161 24.45 1.83 -0.29
C ALA A 161 23.13 2.56 -0.66
N GLY A 162 22.05 1.81 -0.80
CA GLY A 162 20.76 2.34 -1.24
C GLY A 162 20.55 2.37 -2.77
N SER A 163 21.59 2.12 -3.59
CA SER A 163 21.43 2.04 -5.06
C SER A 163 20.42 0.98 -5.46
N PRO A 164 19.42 1.28 -6.31
CA PRO A 164 18.44 0.30 -6.79
C PRO A 164 19.12 -0.65 -7.78
N ILE A 165 18.95 -1.95 -7.57
CA ILE A 165 19.55 -3.00 -8.41
C ILE A 165 18.48 -3.74 -9.20
N MET A 166 17.42 -4.18 -8.55
CA MET A 166 16.30 -4.87 -9.19
C MET A 166 14.99 -4.67 -8.45
N GLU A 167 13.91 -4.96 -9.15
CA GLU A 167 12.56 -4.97 -8.62
C GLU A 167 12.00 -6.39 -8.74
N ILE A 168 11.50 -6.92 -7.61
CA ILE A 168 10.85 -8.23 -7.54
C ILE A 168 9.42 -8.00 -7.05
N GLY A 169 8.46 -8.65 -7.70
CA GLY A 169 7.07 -8.59 -7.33
C GLY A 169 6.33 -9.89 -7.60
N ASN A 170 5.27 -10.11 -6.84
CA ASN A 170 4.39 -11.23 -7.06
C ASN A 170 3.28 -10.83 -8.04
N THR A 171 3.41 -11.23 -9.31
CA THR A 171 2.42 -10.94 -10.35
C THR A 171 1.09 -11.69 -10.20
N ARG A 172 0.96 -12.55 -9.18
CA ARG A 172 -0.32 -13.19 -8.83
C ARG A 172 -1.11 -12.41 -7.80
N LEU A 173 -0.50 -11.39 -7.20
CA LEU A 173 -1.10 -10.54 -6.18
C LEU A 173 -1.09 -9.07 -6.66
N LEU A 174 -1.60 -8.85 -7.89
CA LEU A 174 -1.76 -7.50 -8.39
C LEU A 174 -2.97 -6.84 -7.72
N GLU A 175 -2.84 -5.56 -7.49
CA GLU A 175 -3.95 -4.68 -7.16
C GLU A 175 -4.06 -3.60 -8.22
N LEU A 176 -5.24 -3.07 -8.41
CA LEU A 176 -5.47 -1.95 -9.30
C LEU A 176 -5.63 -0.68 -8.45
N VAL A 177 -4.79 0.31 -8.72
CA VAL A 177 -4.89 1.62 -8.09
C VAL A 177 -5.42 2.61 -9.12
N ILE A 178 -6.58 3.19 -8.83
CA ILE A 178 -7.27 4.14 -9.70
C ILE A 178 -7.21 5.51 -9.04
N ASP A 179 -6.71 6.52 -9.73
CA ASP A 179 -6.78 7.89 -9.27
C ASP A 179 -8.08 8.55 -9.78
N VAL A 180 -9.02 8.79 -8.88
CA VAL A 180 -10.30 9.45 -9.17
C VAL A 180 -10.31 10.88 -8.64
N LEU A 181 -11.15 11.75 -9.21
CA LEU A 181 -11.36 13.08 -8.67
C LEU A 181 -11.93 13.00 -7.25
N SER A 182 -11.51 13.90 -6.37
CA SER A 182 -11.96 13.89 -4.97
C SER A 182 -13.47 14.04 -4.81
N GLU A 183 -14.13 14.74 -5.72
CA GLU A 183 -15.59 14.90 -5.75
C GLU A 183 -16.31 13.59 -6.11
N ASP A 184 -15.72 12.76 -6.99
CA ASP A 184 -16.26 11.46 -7.36
C ASP A 184 -15.99 10.41 -6.29
N ALA A 185 -14.82 10.51 -5.63
CA ALA A 185 -14.40 9.57 -4.59
C ALA A 185 -15.37 9.50 -3.40
N VAL A 186 -16.11 10.57 -3.13
CA VAL A 186 -17.12 10.64 -2.05
C VAL A 186 -18.26 9.63 -2.26
N GLN A 187 -18.54 9.26 -3.51
CA GLN A 187 -19.61 8.33 -3.86
C GLN A 187 -19.13 6.87 -3.84
N ILE A 188 -17.83 6.65 -3.78
CA ILE A 188 -17.22 5.32 -3.85
C ILE A 188 -17.07 4.77 -2.43
N VAL A 189 -17.56 3.55 -2.22
CA VAL A 189 -17.45 2.85 -0.96
C VAL A 189 -16.78 1.48 -1.15
N PRO A 190 -16.08 0.95 -0.13
CA PRO A 190 -15.61 -0.42 -0.16
C PRO A 190 -16.75 -1.40 -0.47
N GLY A 191 -16.51 -2.35 -1.37
CA GLY A 191 -17.52 -3.29 -1.85
C GLY A 191 -18.16 -2.91 -3.19
N ASN A 192 -17.97 -1.70 -3.72
CA ASN A 192 -18.45 -1.36 -5.05
C ASN A 192 -17.80 -2.26 -6.11
N ALA A 193 -18.62 -2.76 -7.02
CA ALA A 193 -18.18 -3.58 -8.15
C ALA A 193 -17.43 -2.71 -9.18
N VAL A 194 -16.39 -3.28 -9.79
CA VAL A 194 -15.55 -2.60 -10.78
C VAL A 194 -15.41 -3.47 -12.01
N ALA A 195 -15.79 -2.92 -13.16
CA ALA A 195 -15.50 -3.52 -14.45
C ALA A 195 -14.18 -2.96 -14.99
N ILE A 196 -13.25 -3.86 -15.37
CA ILE A 196 -11.90 -3.50 -15.77
C ILE A 196 -11.69 -3.92 -17.22
N THR A 197 -11.36 -2.96 -18.07
CA THR A 197 -11.18 -3.14 -19.52
C THR A 197 -9.89 -2.46 -20.01
N GLY A 198 -9.64 -2.48 -21.30
CA GLY A 198 -8.53 -1.74 -21.92
C GLY A 198 -7.14 -2.34 -21.70
N TRP A 199 -7.00 -3.49 -21.03
CA TRP A 199 -5.71 -4.15 -20.79
C TRP A 199 -5.24 -5.06 -21.96
N GLY A 200 -6.07 -5.22 -23.00
CA GLY A 200 -5.75 -6.02 -24.18
C GLY A 200 -6.31 -7.44 -24.18
N GLY A 201 -7.09 -7.82 -23.17
CA GLY A 201 -7.79 -9.11 -23.06
C GLY A 201 -9.28 -8.93 -22.81
N GLU A 202 -9.93 -10.02 -22.41
CA GLU A 202 -11.34 -10.02 -22.01
C GLU A 202 -11.56 -9.11 -20.78
N PRO A 203 -12.74 -8.51 -20.64
CA PRO A 203 -13.10 -7.73 -19.46
C PRO A 203 -12.89 -8.52 -18.17
N LEU A 204 -12.33 -7.85 -17.16
CA LEU A 204 -12.15 -8.40 -15.83
C LEU A 204 -13.08 -7.71 -14.85
N SER A 205 -13.36 -8.40 -13.74
CA SER A 205 -14.11 -7.85 -12.61
C SER A 205 -13.21 -7.72 -11.38
N GLY A 206 -13.63 -6.83 -10.50
CA GLY A 206 -12.99 -6.62 -9.22
C GLY A 206 -13.89 -5.86 -8.27
N VAL A 207 -13.42 -5.66 -7.07
CA VAL A 207 -14.17 -5.00 -6.00
C VAL A 207 -13.31 -3.93 -5.36
N VAL A 208 -13.89 -2.76 -5.07
CA VAL A 208 -13.22 -1.71 -4.31
C VAL A 208 -12.89 -2.25 -2.92
N ARG A 209 -11.59 -2.33 -2.62
CA ARG A 209 -11.10 -2.70 -1.29
C ARG A 209 -11.12 -1.51 -0.34
N THR A 210 -10.58 -0.40 -0.79
CA THR A 210 -10.49 0.81 0.02
C THR A 210 -10.39 2.07 -0.83
N VAL A 211 -10.87 3.16 -0.28
CA VAL A 211 -10.65 4.53 -0.78
C VAL A 211 -9.65 5.16 0.18
N GLU A 212 -8.52 5.61 -0.30
CA GLU A 212 -7.50 6.24 0.55
C GLU A 212 -8.04 7.56 1.15
N PRO A 213 -7.79 7.84 2.42
CA PRO A 213 -8.36 9.02 3.07
C PRO A 213 -7.62 10.32 2.72
N ALA A 214 -6.51 10.25 2.01
CA ALA A 214 -5.68 11.38 1.64
C ALA A 214 -5.76 11.68 0.15
N ALA A 215 -6.12 12.92 -0.20
CA ALA A 215 -6.03 13.41 -1.56
C ALA A 215 -4.61 13.92 -1.88
N PHE A 216 -4.25 13.86 -3.15
CA PHE A 216 -3.02 14.42 -3.69
C PHE A 216 -3.31 15.27 -4.93
N THR A 217 -2.43 16.24 -5.20
CA THR A 217 -2.56 17.08 -6.39
C THR A 217 -1.89 16.41 -7.58
N LYS A 218 -2.60 16.33 -8.69
CA LYS A 218 -2.10 15.86 -9.99
C LYS A 218 -2.39 16.90 -11.06
N ILE A 219 -1.43 17.14 -11.94
CA ILE A 219 -1.64 18.03 -13.08
C ILE A 219 -2.24 17.21 -14.21
N SER A 220 -3.42 17.61 -14.68
CA SER A 220 -4.10 16.96 -15.82
C SER A 220 -3.36 17.22 -17.14
N ALA A 221 -3.74 16.49 -18.20
CA ALA A 221 -3.18 16.68 -19.53
C ALA A 221 -3.41 18.11 -20.10
N LEU A 222 -4.38 18.84 -19.54
CA LEU A 222 -4.69 20.24 -19.91
C LEU A 222 -3.93 21.26 -19.05
N GLY A 223 -3.04 20.82 -18.15
CA GLY A 223 -2.27 21.69 -17.27
C GLY A 223 -3.05 22.24 -16.05
N VAL A 224 -4.21 21.68 -15.74
CA VAL A 224 -5.02 22.07 -14.59
C VAL A 224 -4.66 21.17 -13.39
N GLU A 225 -4.51 21.77 -12.22
CA GLU A 225 -4.35 21.04 -10.96
C GLU A 225 -5.68 20.41 -10.54
N GLU A 226 -5.65 19.12 -10.29
CA GLU A 226 -6.79 18.32 -9.88
C GLU A 226 -6.48 17.64 -8.53
N GLN A 227 -7.44 17.68 -7.61
CA GLN A 227 -7.34 16.91 -6.36
C GLN A 227 -7.89 15.51 -6.62
N ARG A 228 -7.03 14.51 -6.43
CA ARG A 228 -7.35 13.11 -6.68
C ARG A 228 -7.15 12.26 -5.45
N VAL A 229 -7.88 11.16 -5.40
CA VAL A 229 -7.85 10.16 -4.33
C VAL A 229 -7.58 8.81 -4.97
N ASN A 230 -6.72 7.99 -4.36
CA ASN A 230 -6.51 6.62 -4.81
C ASN A 230 -7.64 5.72 -4.33
N VAL A 231 -8.20 4.97 -5.25
CA VAL A 231 -9.12 3.88 -5.00
C VAL A 231 -8.40 2.58 -5.32
N VAL A 232 -8.27 1.71 -4.32
CA VAL A 232 -7.61 0.41 -4.47
C VAL A 232 -8.65 -0.66 -4.69
N VAL A 233 -8.46 -1.43 -5.76
CA VAL A 233 -9.38 -2.47 -6.21
C VAL A 233 -8.67 -3.81 -6.24
N ASP A 234 -9.31 -4.82 -5.69
CA ASP A 234 -8.89 -6.21 -5.80
C ASP A 234 -9.54 -6.85 -7.02
N PHE A 235 -8.76 -7.59 -7.78
CA PHE A 235 -9.26 -8.38 -8.90
C PHE A 235 -9.94 -9.65 -8.41
N ASP A 236 -11.06 -10.03 -8.99
CA ASP A 236 -11.67 -11.35 -8.75
C ASP A 236 -10.79 -12.48 -9.31
N SER A 237 -10.15 -12.22 -10.44
CA SER A 237 -9.17 -13.14 -11.05
C SER A 237 -8.11 -12.36 -11.82
N ILE A 238 -6.86 -12.82 -11.76
CA ILE A 238 -5.72 -12.17 -12.41
C ILE A 238 -5.22 -13.07 -13.54
N PRO A 239 -5.39 -12.67 -14.82
CA PRO A 239 -4.81 -13.40 -15.94
C PRO A 239 -3.29 -13.38 -15.90
N SER A 240 -2.66 -14.47 -16.31
CA SER A 240 -1.18 -14.60 -16.31
C SER A 240 -0.47 -13.62 -17.24
N GLN A 241 -1.20 -13.05 -18.19
CA GLN A 241 -0.72 -12.06 -19.17
C GLN A 241 -0.72 -10.65 -18.62
N LEU A 242 -1.51 -10.36 -17.58
CA LEU A 242 -1.57 -9.05 -16.96
C LEU A 242 -0.30 -8.82 -16.13
N GLY A 243 0.33 -7.69 -16.33
CA GLY A 243 1.59 -7.32 -15.67
C GLY A 243 1.49 -6.04 -14.85
N VAL A 244 2.53 -5.82 -14.05
CA VAL A 244 2.67 -4.58 -13.27
C VAL A 244 2.84 -3.38 -14.20
N GLY A 245 2.13 -2.29 -13.92
CA GLY A 245 2.21 -1.05 -14.69
C GLY A 245 1.44 -1.07 -16.01
N TYR A 246 0.59 -2.09 -16.25
CA TYR A 246 -0.30 -2.09 -17.40
C TYR A 246 -1.37 -1.02 -17.22
N ARG A 247 -1.65 -0.31 -18.32
CA ARG A 247 -2.76 0.62 -18.37
C ARG A 247 -4.06 -0.16 -18.51
N VAL A 248 -5.06 0.24 -17.73
CA VAL A 248 -6.42 -0.30 -17.78
C VAL A 248 -7.43 0.83 -17.71
N GLU A 249 -8.66 0.55 -18.08
CA GLU A 249 -9.81 1.41 -17.88
C GLU A 249 -10.72 0.73 -16.87
N ALA A 250 -11.18 1.46 -15.88
CA ALA A 250 -12.02 0.94 -14.82
C ALA A 250 -13.32 1.74 -14.69
N ALA A 251 -14.44 1.03 -14.66
CA ALA A 251 -15.75 1.59 -14.39
C ALA A 251 -16.23 1.10 -13.03
N ILE A 252 -16.33 2.01 -12.06
CA ILE A 252 -16.77 1.73 -10.69
C ILE A 252 -18.27 1.93 -10.62
N THR A 253 -19.01 0.89 -10.18
CA THR A 253 -20.46 0.97 -9.96
C THR A 253 -20.72 1.58 -8.58
N VAL A 254 -21.07 2.86 -8.54
CA VAL A 254 -21.32 3.59 -7.28
C VAL A 254 -22.73 3.38 -6.75
N LEU A 255 -23.66 3.05 -7.64
CA LEU A 255 -25.05 2.80 -7.30
C LEU A 255 -25.64 1.75 -8.24
N GLU A 256 -26.31 0.76 -7.68
CA GLU A 256 -27.07 -0.23 -8.41
C GLU A 256 -28.49 -0.27 -7.84
N ALA A 257 -29.46 -0.27 -8.72
CA ALA A 257 -30.85 -0.40 -8.34
C ALA A 257 -31.57 -1.33 -9.32
N SER A 258 -32.47 -2.13 -8.81
CA SER A 258 -33.25 -3.11 -9.59
C SER A 258 -34.74 -2.82 -9.50
N ASN A 259 -35.49 -3.35 -10.47
CA ASN A 259 -36.95 -3.23 -10.55
C ASN A 259 -37.43 -1.78 -10.67
N LEU A 260 -36.68 -0.95 -11.40
CA LEU A 260 -37.05 0.43 -11.70
C LEU A 260 -37.77 0.53 -13.04
N ILE A 261 -38.67 1.50 -13.15
CA ILE A 261 -39.20 1.92 -14.44
C ILE A 261 -38.16 2.90 -15.02
N VAL A 262 -37.58 2.56 -16.13
CA VAL A 262 -36.56 3.37 -16.79
C VAL A 262 -36.97 3.73 -18.21
N VAL A 263 -36.57 4.89 -18.66
CA VAL A 263 -36.74 5.32 -20.04
C VAL A 263 -35.40 5.80 -20.60
N PRO A 264 -35.15 5.70 -21.91
CA PRO A 264 -33.99 6.35 -22.52
C PRO A 264 -33.98 7.84 -22.22
N ILE A 265 -32.82 8.41 -21.94
CA ILE A 265 -32.66 9.87 -21.65
C ILE A 265 -33.25 10.70 -22.79
N THR A 266 -33.20 10.18 -24.01
CA THR A 266 -33.71 10.82 -25.22
C THR A 266 -35.24 10.88 -25.31
N ALA A 267 -35.96 10.20 -24.40
CA ALA A 267 -37.43 10.22 -24.32
C ALA A 267 -37.97 11.29 -23.36
N VAL A 268 -37.12 11.91 -22.56
CA VAL A 268 -37.54 12.91 -21.57
C VAL A 268 -37.11 14.31 -21.99
N PHE A 269 -37.94 15.29 -21.70
CA PHE A 269 -37.66 16.68 -21.97
C PHE A 269 -38.21 17.59 -20.83
N GLN A 270 -37.67 18.78 -20.76
CA GLN A 270 -38.02 19.73 -19.72
C GLN A 270 -38.74 20.97 -20.33
N GLU A 271 -39.87 21.33 -19.75
CA GLU A 271 -40.54 22.58 -20.03
C GLU A 271 -40.81 23.33 -18.72
N GLU A 272 -40.50 24.61 -18.66
CA GLU A 272 -40.70 25.48 -17.50
C GLU A 272 -40.17 24.89 -16.16
N GLY A 273 -39.08 24.10 -16.24
CA GLY A 273 -38.48 23.48 -15.06
C GLY A 273 -39.10 22.13 -14.66
N VAL A 274 -40.11 21.64 -15.37
CA VAL A 274 -40.83 20.41 -15.11
C VAL A 274 -40.49 19.38 -16.17
N TRP A 275 -40.37 18.10 -15.76
CA TRP A 275 -40.01 17.01 -16.65
C TRP A 275 -41.24 16.30 -17.22
N PHE A 276 -41.18 16.01 -18.51
CA PHE A 276 -42.24 15.35 -19.26
C PHE A 276 -41.68 14.21 -20.15
N ALA A 277 -42.55 13.29 -20.47
CA ALA A 277 -42.36 12.31 -21.54
C ALA A 277 -43.64 12.25 -22.38
N TYR A 278 -43.49 11.91 -23.66
CA TYR A 278 -44.62 11.57 -24.51
C TYR A 278 -44.84 10.06 -24.49
N ALA A 279 -45.92 9.60 -23.90
CA ALA A 279 -46.37 8.23 -23.97
C ALA A 279 -47.30 8.04 -25.19
N VAL A 280 -47.26 6.85 -25.81
CA VAL A 280 -48.11 6.49 -26.94
C VAL A 280 -49.23 5.54 -26.44
N VAL A 281 -50.45 6.01 -26.51
CA VAL A 281 -51.62 5.19 -26.12
C VAL A 281 -52.57 5.06 -27.33
N SER A 282 -52.79 3.88 -27.83
CA SER A 282 -53.64 3.64 -29.00
C SER A 282 -53.30 4.53 -30.21
N ASN A 283 -51.99 4.68 -30.52
CA ASN A 283 -51.47 5.51 -31.58
C ASN A 283 -51.66 7.02 -31.37
N VAL A 284 -52.01 7.48 -30.18
CA VAL A 284 -52.12 8.88 -29.82
C VAL A 284 -51.05 9.23 -28.79
N VAL A 285 -50.38 10.38 -28.98
CA VAL A 285 -49.38 10.90 -28.10
C VAL A 285 -50.03 11.55 -26.89
N GLU A 286 -49.67 11.15 -25.70
CA GLU A 286 -50.06 11.78 -24.45
C GLU A 286 -48.85 12.41 -23.77
N LYS A 287 -48.93 13.71 -23.49
CA LYS A 287 -47.89 14.38 -22.68
C LYS A 287 -48.10 14.06 -21.21
N ARG A 288 -47.15 13.34 -20.61
CA ARG A 288 -47.22 12.93 -19.21
C ARG A 288 -46.18 13.64 -18.37
N LEU A 289 -46.64 14.22 -17.26
CA LEU A 289 -45.77 14.72 -16.20
C LEU A 289 -45.04 13.55 -15.55
N ILE A 290 -43.71 13.64 -15.46
CA ILE A 290 -42.89 12.58 -14.85
C ILE A 290 -42.02 13.16 -13.73
N GLU A 291 -41.77 12.32 -12.74
CA GLU A 291 -40.79 12.60 -11.70
C GLU A 291 -39.57 11.66 -11.94
N LEU A 292 -38.41 12.26 -12.08
CA LEU A 292 -37.18 11.54 -12.37
C LEU A 292 -36.49 11.08 -11.09
N GLY A 293 -35.78 9.97 -11.20
CA GLY A 293 -34.96 9.40 -10.15
C GLY A 293 -33.50 9.27 -10.56
N ILE A 294 -32.96 8.07 -10.39
CA ILE A 294 -31.56 7.75 -10.70
C ILE A 294 -31.32 7.84 -12.20
N ARG A 295 -30.15 8.38 -12.56
CA ARG A 295 -29.73 8.52 -13.96
C ARG A 295 -28.47 7.70 -14.22
N SER A 296 -28.45 6.94 -15.32
CA SER A 296 -27.28 6.31 -15.90
C SER A 296 -26.83 7.06 -17.18
N ALA A 297 -25.88 6.50 -17.91
CA ALA A 297 -25.43 7.08 -19.19
C ALA A 297 -26.56 7.16 -20.24
N ASP A 298 -27.37 6.10 -20.36
CA ASP A 298 -28.36 5.95 -21.42
C ASP A 298 -29.80 6.01 -20.94
N PHE A 299 -30.05 5.75 -19.66
CA PHE A 299 -31.39 5.62 -19.09
C PHE A 299 -31.57 6.50 -17.86
N ILE A 300 -32.81 6.85 -17.58
CA ILE A 300 -33.21 7.57 -16.39
C ILE A 300 -34.43 6.91 -15.76
N GLU A 301 -34.41 6.78 -14.44
CA GLU A 301 -35.55 6.28 -13.67
C GLU A 301 -36.71 7.25 -13.73
N VAL A 302 -37.91 6.71 -13.88
CA VAL A 302 -39.16 7.42 -13.74
C VAL A 302 -39.89 6.91 -12.50
N LYS A 303 -40.00 7.74 -11.46
CA LYS A 303 -40.68 7.38 -10.21
C LYS A 303 -42.18 7.43 -10.34
N THR A 304 -42.69 8.40 -11.09
CA THR A 304 -44.12 8.61 -11.33
C THR A 304 -44.40 9.07 -12.75
N GLY A 305 -45.61 8.78 -13.28
CA GLY A 305 -46.04 9.26 -14.58
C GLY A 305 -46.03 8.24 -15.71
N LEU A 306 -45.22 7.16 -15.58
CA LEU A 306 -45.18 6.05 -16.53
C LEU A 306 -45.29 4.72 -15.79
N VAL A 307 -45.72 3.71 -16.51
CA VAL A 307 -45.78 2.34 -16.01
C VAL A 307 -44.98 1.40 -16.91
N SER A 308 -44.63 0.21 -16.40
CA SER A 308 -43.92 -0.77 -17.19
C SER A 308 -44.74 -1.23 -18.39
N GLY A 309 -44.14 -1.14 -19.57
CA GLY A 309 -44.81 -1.48 -20.83
C GLY A 309 -45.38 -0.28 -21.59
N ASP A 310 -45.32 0.94 -21.03
CA ASP A 310 -45.63 2.15 -21.78
C ASP A 310 -44.63 2.34 -22.94
N GLU A 311 -45.16 2.67 -24.13
CA GLU A 311 -44.36 3.08 -25.28
C GLU A 311 -44.13 4.58 -25.19
N VAL A 312 -42.86 5.02 -25.40
CA VAL A 312 -42.48 6.43 -25.30
C VAL A 312 -41.82 6.93 -26.59
N VAL A 313 -42.05 8.21 -26.90
CA VAL A 313 -41.47 8.83 -28.09
C VAL A 313 -40.01 9.18 -27.79
N LEU A 314 -39.10 8.70 -28.64
CA LEU A 314 -37.69 9.08 -28.61
C LEU A 314 -37.45 10.34 -29.45
N TYR A 315 -36.57 11.19 -28.98
CA TYR A 315 -36.23 12.47 -29.65
C TYR A 315 -37.45 13.31 -30.04
N PRO A 316 -38.33 13.68 -29.09
CA PRO A 316 -39.52 14.45 -29.41
C PRO A 316 -39.13 15.78 -30.09
N SER A 317 -39.59 15.97 -31.32
CA SER A 317 -39.42 17.22 -32.05
C SER A 317 -40.47 18.27 -31.57
N ALA A 318 -40.22 19.55 -31.90
CA ALA A 318 -41.16 20.67 -31.57
C ALA A 318 -42.54 20.50 -32.21
N ASP A 319 -42.68 19.65 -33.20
CA ASP A 319 -43.92 19.39 -33.90
C ASP A 319 -44.81 18.37 -33.18
N ILE A 320 -44.26 17.57 -32.27
CA ILE A 320 -45.01 16.60 -31.47
C ILE A 320 -45.70 17.35 -30.33
N LYS A 321 -47.03 17.24 -30.32
CA LYS A 321 -47.88 17.83 -29.29
C LYS A 321 -48.82 16.76 -28.72
N ASP A 322 -49.35 17.08 -27.54
CA ASP A 322 -50.37 16.28 -26.91
C ASP A 322 -51.58 16.05 -27.86
N GLY A 323 -52.04 14.83 -27.96
CA GLY A 323 -53.18 14.46 -28.82
C GLY A 323 -52.85 14.21 -30.30
N VAL A 324 -51.56 14.29 -30.70
CA VAL A 324 -51.16 13.96 -32.10
C VAL A 324 -51.20 12.45 -32.32
N THR A 325 -51.79 12.05 -33.43
CA THR A 325 -51.81 10.63 -33.86
C THR A 325 -50.51 10.31 -34.61
N ILE A 326 -49.81 9.29 -34.16
CA ILE A 326 -48.65 8.74 -34.84
C ILE A 326 -49.09 7.68 -35.84
N LYS A 327 -48.58 7.74 -37.06
CA LYS A 327 -48.66 6.63 -38.01
C LYS A 327 -47.34 5.83 -37.88
N GLU A 328 -47.44 4.51 -37.78
CA GLU A 328 -46.32 3.59 -37.95
C GLU A 328 -45.59 3.85 -39.28
#